data_f3f6359f54a74a1083f297778c7457df
#
_entry.id   f3f6359f54a74a1083f297778c7457df
#
_cell.length_a   1.000
_cell.length_b   1.000
_cell.length_c   1.000
_cell.angle_alpha   90.00
_cell.angle_beta   90.00
_cell.angle_gamma   90.00
#
_symmetry.space_group_name_H-M   'P 1'
#
loop_
_entity.id
_entity.type
_entity.pdbx_description
1 polymer ?
#
loop_
_entity_poly.entity_id
_entity_poly.type
_entity_poly.pdbx_seq_one_letter_code
_entity_poly.pdbx_strand_id
1 'polypeptide(L)'
;MSNLWDASRIQPNPNIVMPGETIPAIFWNAVAARGPQVWLRQKELGIWRSWTWDQTAQAVREIGHGLMSLGFEAHHTASILSNTNIEWVLCDLAVLSAGGVSNGIYPTDAADQVHYLSEDSGTSVLFVEDDEQLDKALAVRDKLPLLQKIVVFDMDGLREFHDPQVISLDDLRALGRTHLAAHPDLLAQRTQACQPEDLAILVYTSGTTGKPKGAMHNHRGLVYSVRGYNTLIARDETDECMCFLPLCHIAERMGGEYFSLYTGAKLNFVENPETVPENVREIAPTVFTGVPRVWEKFYSGVMIALKEAGRFQQAVYAWAIGVGQQVAELVLARKPVPMHLKLRFHVARWLALNNVRKLIGIHKARFLVTGAAPISPDLVRWYLALGLPMLEVWGMTETCGAATGVPADQIKPGSIGPAAMFNEVRLDPVTSEILVRGTNVFMGYLNLPEKTAETIDADGWLHTGDVGVVDEEGFFRITDRMKDIIITAGGKNITPSELE
;
A
#
# COMPACT_ATOMS: atom_id res chain seq x y z
N MET A 1 1.24 -18.23 25.60
CA MET A 1 1.85 -18.18 24.26
C MET A 1 3.36 -18.07 24.39
N SER A 2 4.08 -18.72 23.50
CA SER A 2 5.52 -18.93 23.68
C SER A 2 6.31 -17.65 23.28
N ASN A 3 7.26 -17.23 24.12
CA ASN A 3 8.19 -16.12 23.89
C ASN A 3 9.19 -16.35 22.72
N LEU A 4 8.73 -16.87 21.57
CA LEU A 4 9.58 -17.09 20.40
C LEU A 4 9.81 -15.80 19.63
N TRP A 5 8.82 -14.95 19.62
CA TRP A 5 8.87 -13.53 19.29
C TRP A 5 8.21 -12.76 20.43
N ASP A 6 8.59 -11.52 20.58
CA ASP A 6 7.97 -10.65 21.58
C ASP A 6 6.53 -10.34 21.16
N ALA A 7 5.57 -11.10 21.71
CA ALA A 7 4.16 -10.97 21.38
C ALA A 7 3.62 -9.55 21.66
N SER A 8 4.20 -8.81 22.62
CA SER A 8 3.80 -7.44 22.93
C SER A 8 4.13 -6.46 21.78
N ARG A 9 5.18 -6.77 21.01
CA ARG A 9 5.64 -5.95 19.90
C ARG A 9 4.93 -6.21 18.56
N ILE A 10 4.07 -7.23 18.51
CA ILE A 10 3.29 -7.58 17.33
C ILE A 10 1.79 -7.37 17.55
N GLN A 11 1.37 -6.98 18.74
CA GLN A 11 -0.02 -6.62 19.03
C GLN A 11 -0.27 -5.17 18.60
N PRO A 12 -1.39 -4.90 17.91
CA PRO A 12 -1.82 -3.55 17.59
C PRO A 12 -1.93 -2.68 18.84
N ASN A 13 -1.57 -1.42 18.71
CA ASN A 13 -1.70 -0.44 19.80
C ASN A 13 -2.86 0.54 19.50
N PRO A 14 -4.06 0.30 20.04
CA PRO A 14 -5.21 1.16 19.80
C PRO A 14 -5.06 2.58 20.38
N ASN A 15 -4.05 2.82 21.22
CA ASN A 15 -3.78 4.13 21.79
C ASN A 15 -3.05 5.08 20.83
N ILE A 16 -2.57 4.58 19.69
CA ILE A 16 -2.05 5.44 18.62
C ILE A 16 -3.26 6.06 17.93
N VAL A 17 -3.49 7.32 18.21
CA VAL A 17 -4.59 8.10 17.63
C VAL A 17 -4.02 9.39 17.05
N MET A 18 -4.08 9.53 15.72
CA MET A 18 -3.84 10.80 15.07
C MET A 18 -5.20 11.45 14.78
N PRO A 19 -5.50 12.63 15.38
CA PRO A 19 -6.76 13.30 15.15
C PRO A 19 -6.90 13.78 13.70
N GLY A 20 -8.14 13.87 13.23
CA GLY A 20 -8.50 14.35 11.89
C GLY A 20 -9.55 13.45 11.24
N GLU A 21 -10.51 14.04 10.55
CA GLU A 21 -11.59 13.34 9.85
C GLU A 21 -11.35 13.32 8.33
N THR A 22 -10.27 13.97 7.87
CA THR A 22 -9.81 13.98 6.48
C THR A 22 -8.32 13.70 6.42
N ILE A 23 -7.81 13.18 5.31
CA ILE A 23 -6.37 12.89 5.14
C ILE A 23 -5.52 14.15 5.35
N PRO A 24 -5.84 15.32 4.76
CA PRO A 24 -5.06 16.52 5.03
C PRO A 24 -5.13 16.97 6.48
N ALA A 25 -6.25 16.80 7.18
CA ALA A 25 -6.33 17.12 8.61
C ALA A 25 -5.39 16.23 9.43
N ILE A 26 -5.34 14.92 9.14
CA ILE A 26 -4.39 13.98 9.76
C ILE A 26 -2.95 14.43 9.48
N PHE A 27 -2.63 14.82 8.24
CA PHE A 27 -1.29 15.29 7.87
C PHE A 27 -0.86 16.49 8.68
N TRP A 28 -1.65 17.56 8.70
CA TRP A 28 -1.28 18.78 9.43
C TRP A 28 -1.20 18.57 10.95
N ASN A 29 -2.03 17.69 11.51
CA ASN A 29 -1.93 17.30 12.92
C ASN A 29 -0.67 16.46 13.19
N ALA A 30 -0.29 15.56 12.28
CA ALA A 30 0.96 14.82 12.38
C ALA A 30 2.19 15.71 12.30
N VAL A 31 2.19 16.71 11.42
CA VAL A 31 3.24 17.75 11.35
C VAL A 31 3.34 18.50 12.68
N ALA A 32 2.21 18.97 13.24
CA ALA A 32 2.20 19.69 14.52
C ALA A 32 2.74 18.84 15.68
N ALA A 33 2.51 17.52 15.64
CA ALA A 33 2.95 16.61 16.70
C ALA A 33 4.42 16.18 16.57
N ARG A 34 4.95 16.08 15.33
CA ARG A 34 6.23 15.41 15.04
C ARG A 34 7.30 16.30 14.39
N GLY A 35 6.94 17.46 13.88
CA GLY A 35 7.76 18.50 13.22
C GLY A 35 9.20 18.12 12.82
N PRO A 36 10.18 18.18 13.76
CA PRO A 36 11.58 17.95 13.44
C PRO A 36 11.96 16.48 13.23
N GLN A 37 11.05 15.53 13.47
CA GLN A 37 11.34 14.10 13.27
C GLN A 37 11.40 13.75 11.78
N VAL A 38 12.23 12.76 11.42
CA VAL A 38 12.32 12.24 10.07
C VAL A 38 11.09 11.35 9.79
N TRP A 39 10.40 11.63 8.69
CA TRP A 39 9.29 10.82 8.20
C TRP A 39 9.63 10.07 6.91
N LEU A 40 10.14 10.76 5.89
CA LEU A 40 10.42 10.18 4.58
C LEU A 40 11.93 10.10 4.36
N ARG A 41 12.36 9.05 3.69
CA ARG A 41 13.74 8.88 3.24
C ARG A 41 13.73 8.30 1.84
N GLN A 42 14.54 8.85 0.96
CA GLN A 42 14.69 8.38 -0.41
C GLN A 42 16.16 8.13 -0.72
N LYS A 43 16.42 7.08 -1.46
CA LYS A 43 17.76 6.82 -1.96
C LYS A 43 17.93 7.49 -3.31
N GLU A 44 18.94 8.34 -3.43
CA GLU A 44 19.30 9.08 -4.64
C GLU A 44 20.80 8.93 -4.87
N LEU A 45 21.19 8.46 -6.04
CA LEU A 45 22.59 8.22 -6.42
C LEU A 45 23.36 7.44 -5.32
N GLY A 46 22.71 6.43 -4.75
CA GLY A 46 23.26 5.58 -3.71
C GLY A 46 23.25 6.16 -2.30
N ILE A 47 22.74 7.38 -2.07
CA ILE A 47 22.75 8.08 -0.78
C ILE A 47 21.33 8.24 -0.25
N TRP A 48 21.11 7.84 1.01
CA TRP A 48 19.83 8.05 1.69
C TRP A 48 19.67 9.50 2.14
N ARG A 49 18.72 10.22 1.55
CA ARG A 49 18.30 11.57 1.96
C ARG A 49 17.08 11.49 2.86
N SER A 50 17.06 12.30 3.89
CA SER A 50 15.99 12.31 4.89
C SER A 50 15.20 13.60 4.84
N TRP A 51 13.87 13.48 4.97
CA TRP A 51 12.93 14.58 5.05
C TRP A 51 12.21 14.52 6.40
N THR A 52 12.23 15.63 7.12
CA THR A 52 11.43 15.78 8.34
C THR A 52 9.98 16.10 8.01
N TRP A 53 9.09 15.94 8.99
CA TRP A 53 7.70 16.37 8.85
C TRP A 53 7.61 17.86 8.49
N ASP A 54 8.43 18.72 9.10
CA ASP A 54 8.48 20.17 8.80
C ASP A 54 8.90 20.44 7.35
N GLN A 55 9.92 19.75 6.85
CA GLN A 55 10.37 19.88 5.46
C GLN A 55 9.30 19.42 4.48
N THR A 56 8.64 18.30 4.78
CA THR A 56 7.51 17.80 4.00
C THR A 56 6.36 18.80 4.00
N ALA A 57 6.00 19.34 5.18
CA ALA A 57 4.96 20.34 5.32
C ALA A 57 5.25 21.63 4.54
N GLN A 58 6.51 22.06 4.52
CA GLN A 58 6.91 23.22 3.72
C GLN A 58 6.71 22.96 2.23
N ALA A 59 7.15 21.81 1.72
CA ALA A 59 6.99 21.46 0.32
C ALA A 59 5.50 21.32 -0.06
N VAL A 60 4.70 20.62 0.74
CA VAL A 60 3.25 20.49 0.55
C VAL A 60 2.57 21.87 0.52
N ARG A 61 2.97 22.77 1.42
CA ARG A 61 2.43 24.14 1.45
C ARG A 61 2.80 24.93 0.18
N GLU A 62 4.05 24.83 -0.26
CA GLU A 62 4.51 25.49 -1.48
C GLU A 62 3.80 24.93 -2.72
N ILE A 63 3.68 23.61 -2.86
CA ILE A 63 2.98 22.97 -3.98
C ILE A 63 1.48 23.33 -3.96
N GLY A 64 0.82 23.25 -2.81
CA GLY A 64 -0.61 23.57 -2.69
C GLY A 64 -0.92 25.03 -3.06
N HIS A 65 -0.09 25.97 -2.61
CA HIS A 65 -0.20 27.37 -3.03
C HIS A 65 0.15 27.57 -4.50
N GLY A 66 1.11 26.81 -5.03
CA GLY A 66 1.43 26.81 -6.46
C GLY A 66 0.24 26.38 -7.30
N LEU A 67 -0.43 25.28 -6.93
CA LEU A 67 -1.67 24.81 -7.58
C LEU A 67 -2.75 25.88 -7.56
N MET A 68 -3.04 26.48 -6.39
CA MET A 68 -4.04 27.54 -6.27
C MET A 68 -3.69 28.77 -7.12
N SER A 69 -2.40 29.13 -7.24
CA SER A 69 -1.97 30.24 -8.11
C SER A 69 -2.19 29.98 -9.60
N LEU A 70 -2.27 28.72 -9.99
CA LEU A 70 -2.62 28.30 -11.36
C LEU A 70 -4.14 28.15 -11.58
N GLY A 71 -4.98 28.51 -10.60
CA GLY A 71 -6.43 28.37 -10.69
C GLY A 71 -6.98 27.00 -10.31
N PHE A 72 -6.20 26.17 -9.62
CA PHE A 72 -6.69 24.90 -9.08
C PHE A 72 -7.69 25.17 -7.95
N GLU A 73 -8.92 24.73 -8.15
CA GLU A 73 -10.01 24.92 -7.19
C GLU A 73 -10.33 23.65 -6.41
N ALA A 74 -11.15 23.77 -5.35
CA ALA A 74 -11.67 22.60 -4.64
C ALA A 74 -12.42 21.67 -5.60
N HIS A 75 -12.26 20.37 -5.35
CA HIS A 75 -12.82 19.28 -6.17
C HIS A 75 -12.23 19.17 -7.60
N HIS A 76 -11.29 20.02 -7.99
CA HIS A 76 -10.52 19.76 -9.21
C HIS A 76 -9.66 18.52 -9.04
N THR A 77 -9.45 17.78 -10.12
CA THR A 77 -8.58 16.60 -10.14
C THR A 77 -7.19 16.96 -10.62
N ALA A 78 -6.18 16.48 -9.88
CA ALA A 78 -4.81 16.40 -10.37
C ALA A 78 -4.37 14.94 -10.46
N SER A 79 -3.74 14.58 -11.58
CA SER A 79 -3.20 13.23 -11.80
C SER A 79 -1.69 13.20 -11.61
N ILE A 80 -1.17 12.07 -11.12
CA ILE A 80 0.25 11.83 -10.87
C ILE A 80 0.68 10.60 -11.66
N LEU A 81 1.52 10.81 -12.68
CA LEU A 81 2.10 9.80 -13.57
C LEU A 81 3.58 9.64 -13.21
N SER A 82 3.87 8.81 -12.23
CA SER A 82 5.20 8.67 -11.67
C SER A 82 5.39 7.33 -10.98
N ASN A 83 6.65 6.88 -10.89
CA ASN A 83 7.06 5.84 -9.97
C ASN A 83 6.85 6.28 -8.50
N THR A 84 7.09 5.35 -7.59
CA THR A 84 6.97 5.60 -6.16
C THR A 84 8.18 6.35 -5.63
N ASN A 85 8.01 7.64 -5.36
CA ASN A 85 9.03 8.57 -4.86
C ASN A 85 8.42 9.56 -3.86
N ILE A 86 9.26 10.41 -3.26
CA ILE A 86 8.80 11.43 -2.29
C ILE A 86 7.94 12.49 -2.99
N GLU A 87 8.27 12.89 -4.20
CA GLU A 87 7.57 13.90 -4.99
C GLU A 87 6.10 13.50 -5.18
N TRP A 88 5.84 12.20 -5.37
CA TRP A 88 4.49 11.65 -5.46
C TRP A 88 3.69 11.97 -4.18
N VAL A 89 4.26 11.67 -3.01
CA VAL A 89 3.62 11.93 -1.70
C VAL A 89 3.41 13.42 -1.46
N LEU A 90 4.39 14.26 -1.82
CA LEU A 90 4.28 15.71 -1.68
C LEU A 90 3.13 16.27 -2.52
N CYS A 91 3.00 15.82 -3.76
CA CYS A 91 1.94 16.25 -4.67
C CYS A 91 0.56 15.73 -4.24
N ASP A 92 0.47 14.47 -3.81
CA ASP A 92 -0.77 13.89 -3.28
C ASP A 92 -1.31 14.72 -2.10
N LEU A 93 -0.48 14.92 -1.09
CA LEU A 93 -0.85 15.69 0.11
C LEU A 93 -1.14 17.16 -0.19
N ALA A 94 -0.46 17.75 -1.17
CA ALA A 94 -0.71 19.13 -1.58
C ALA A 94 -2.07 19.27 -2.30
N VAL A 95 -2.40 18.36 -3.21
CA VAL A 95 -3.70 18.30 -3.88
C VAL A 95 -4.82 18.14 -2.86
N LEU A 96 -4.69 17.18 -1.95
CA LEU A 96 -5.69 16.94 -0.89
C LEU A 96 -5.81 18.14 0.06
N SER A 97 -4.70 18.79 0.42
CA SER A 97 -4.71 19.98 1.28
C SER A 97 -5.37 21.21 0.61
N ALA A 98 -5.27 21.29 -0.72
CA ALA A 98 -5.95 22.31 -1.52
C ALA A 98 -7.46 22.01 -1.73
N GLY A 99 -7.96 20.89 -1.20
CA GLY A 99 -9.35 20.44 -1.35
C GLY A 99 -9.62 19.74 -2.69
N GLY A 100 -8.59 19.31 -3.38
CA GLY A 100 -8.69 18.63 -4.69
C GLY A 100 -8.79 17.11 -4.57
N VAL A 101 -8.93 16.47 -5.73
CA VAL A 101 -8.98 15.02 -5.91
C VAL A 101 -7.65 14.56 -6.50
N SER A 102 -7.01 13.58 -5.88
CA SER A 102 -5.74 13.04 -6.34
C SER A 102 -5.94 11.70 -7.05
N ASN A 103 -5.50 11.63 -8.32
CA ASN A 103 -5.58 10.47 -9.18
C ASN A 103 -4.18 9.92 -9.49
N GLY A 104 -3.95 8.64 -9.29
CA GLY A 104 -2.68 7.98 -9.62
C GLY A 104 -2.76 7.26 -10.96
N ILE A 105 -1.75 7.47 -11.82
CA ILE A 105 -1.58 6.79 -13.12
C ILE A 105 -0.28 5.98 -13.08
N TYR A 106 -0.31 4.74 -13.58
CA TYR A 106 0.89 3.91 -13.64
C TYR A 106 1.90 4.47 -14.64
N PRO A 107 3.19 4.59 -14.29
CA PRO A 107 4.22 5.05 -15.24
C PRO A 107 4.43 4.06 -16.41
N THR A 108 3.96 2.82 -16.28
CA THR A 108 3.98 1.81 -17.34
C THR A 108 2.84 1.95 -18.34
N ASP A 109 1.85 2.82 -18.06
CA ASP A 109 0.73 3.04 -18.97
C ASP A 109 1.18 3.75 -20.25
N ALA A 110 0.65 3.30 -21.37
CA ALA A 110 0.88 3.94 -22.67
C ALA A 110 0.10 5.27 -22.78
N ALA A 111 0.50 6.14 -23.70
CA ALA A 111 -0.10 7.46 -23.90
C ALA A 111 -1.64 7.42 -24.05
N ASP A 112 -2.19 6.46 -24.79
CA ASP A 112 -3.65 6.32 -24.95
C ASP A 112 -4.34 6.01 -23.62
N GLN A 113 -3.68 5.28 -22.72
CA GLN A 113 -4.18 5.01 -21.38
C GLN A 113 -4.10 6.24 -20.49
N VAL A 114 -2.99 6.98 -20.56
CA VAL A 114 -2.84 8.29 -19.89
C VAL A 114 -3.93 9.25 -20.34
N HIS A 115 -4.22 9.30 -21.65
CA HIS A 115 -5.34 10.08 -22.20
C HIS A 115 -6.66 9.68 -21.53
N TYR A 116 -7.02 8.40 -21.62
CA TYR A 116 -8.29 7.91 -21.10
C TYR A 116 -8.47 8.22 -19.61
N LEU A 117 -7.45 7.93 -18.78
CA LEU A 117 -7.51 8.13 -17.34
C LEU A 117 -7.60 9.62 -16.98
N SER A 118 -6.88 10.49 -17.70
CA SER A 118 -6.91 11.94 -17.49
C SER A 118 -8.21 12.58 -17.94
N GLU A 119 -8.79 12.12 -19.05
CA GLU A 119 -10.08 12.59 -19.56
C GLU A 119 -11.22 12.17 -18.63
N ASP A 120 -11.30 10.88 -18.27
CA ASP A 120 -12.36 10.33 -17.43
C ASP A 120 -12.36 10.94 -16.03
N SER A 121 -11.17 11.20 -15.45
CA SER A 121 -11.02 11.85 -14.15
C SER A 121 -11.19 13.38 -14.18
N GLY A 122 -11.26 13.99 -15.35
CA GLY A 122 -11.31 15.46 -15.48
C GLY A 122 -10.04 16.16 -15.00
N THR A 123 -8.87 15.57 -15.27
CA THR A 123 -7.56 16.09 -14.83
C THR A 123 -7.30 17.51 -15.32
N SER A 124 -7.07 18.43 -14.37
CA SER A 124 -6.73 19.83 -14.66
C SER A 124 -5.22 20.11 -14.52
N VAL A 125 -4.51 19.36 -13.69
CA VAL A 125 -3.05 19.39 -13.57
C VAL A 125 -2.53 17.96 -13.66
N LEU A 126 -1.50 17.74 -14.48
CA LEU A 126 -0.84 16.45 -14.63
C LEU A 126 0.60 16.56 -14.14
N PHE A 127 0.91 15.89 -13.05
CA PHE A 127 2.28 15.70 -12.59
C PHE A 127 2.91 14.52 -13.32
N VAL A 128 4.13 14.67 -13.79
CA VAL A 128 4.90 13.64 -14.48
C VAL A 128 6.30 13.54 -13.90
N GLU A 129 6.87 12.32 -13.85
CA GLU A 129 8.16 12.12 -13.21
C GLU A 129 9.32 12.73 -13.99
N ASP A 130 9.44 12.42 -15.28
CA ASP A 130 10.61 12.66 -16.10
C ASP A 130 10.24 12.95 -17.57
N ASP A 131 11.23 12.96 -18.45
CA ASP A 131 11.09 13.17 -19.88
C ASP A 131 10.25 12.06 -20.55
N GLU A 132 10.38 10.80 -20.13
CA GLU A 132 9.56 9.69 -20.69
C GLU A 132 8.07 9.90 -20.39
N GLN A 133 7.73 10.26 -19.15
CA GLN A 133 6.35 10.50 -18.77
C GLN A 133 5.82 11.82 -19.37
N LEU A 134 6.68 12.82 -19.55
CA LEU A 134 6.34 14.06 -20.23
C LEU A 134 5.97 13.81 -21.71
N ASP A 135 6.72 12.98 -22.42
CA ASP A 135 6.43 12.61 -23.80
C ASP A 135 5.03 12.00 -23.96
N LYS A 136 4.63 11.12 -23.02
CA LYS A 136 3.27 10.55 -23.00
C LYS A 136 2.20 11.63 -22.80
N ALA A 137 2.44 12.57 -21.89
CA ALA A 137 1.53 13.68 -21.60
C ALA A 137 1.40 14.63 -22.82
N LEU A 138 2.52 14.99 -23.45
CA LEU A 138 2.54 15.85 -24.65
C LEU A 138 1.82 15.22 -25.83
N ALA A 139 1.93 13.91 -26.01
CA ALA A 139 1.26 13.19 -27.10
C ALA A 139 -0.28 13.25 -27.03
N VAL A 140 -0.84 13.52 -25.83
CA VAL A 140 -2.29 13.47 -25.61
C VAL A 140 -2.92 14.77 -25.15
N ARG A 141 -2.13 15.78 -24.77
CA ARG A 141 -2.60 17.03 -24.13
C ARG A 141 -3.65 17.78 -24.95
N ASP A 142 -3.55 17.77 -26.28
CA ASP A 142 -4.48 18.46 -27.17
C ASP A 142 -5.90 17.85 -27.16
N LYS A 143 -6.01 16.62 -26.62
CA LYS A 143 -7.28 15.91 -26.42
C LYS A 143 -7.83 16.10 -24.98
N LEU A 144 -7.13 16.82 -24.12
CA LEU A 144 -7.49 17.04 -22.72
C LEU A 144 -7.89 18.49 -22.47
N PRO A 145 -9.14 18.88 -22.74
CA PRO A 145 -9.57 20.27 -22.70
C PRO A 145 -9.52 20.93 -21.31
N LEU A 146 -9.52 20.14 -20.25
CA LEU A 146 -9.41 20.62 -18.87
C LEU A 146 -7.97 20.74 -18.38
N LEU A 147 -7.01 20.17 -19.09
CA LEU A 147 -5.61 20.16 -18.69
C LEU A 147 -4.98 21.55 -18.84
N GLN A 148 -4.69 22.19 -17.71
CA GLN A 148 -4.13 23.54 -17.66
C GLN A 148 -2.60 23.52 -17.63
N LYS A 149 -2.00 22.61 -16.85
CA LYS A 149 -0.56 22.50 -16.68
C LYS A 149 -0.09 21.07 -16.57
N ILE A 150 1.13 20.85 -17.06
CA ILE A 150 1.94 19.65 -16.83
C ILE A 150 3.11 20.07 -15.94
N VAL A 151 3.33 19.36 -14.84
CA VAL A 151 4.39 19.64 -13.85
C VAL A 151 5.37 18.47 -13.83
N VAL A 152 6.62 18.72 -14.17
CA VAL A 152 7.68 17.71 -14.27
C VAL A 152 8.49 17.68 -12.98
N PHE A 153 8.73 16.49 -12.42
CA PHE A 153 9.53 16.33 -11.20
C PHE A 153 11.02 16.44 -11.50
N ASP A 154 11.52 15.64 -12.43
CA ASP A 154 12.91 15.64 -12.85
C ASP A 154 13.08 16.30 -14.21
N MET A 155 13.86 17.37 -14.23
CA MET A 155 14.16 18.15 -15.43
C MET A 155 15.48 17.75 -16.09
N ASP A 156 16.09 16.65 -15.67
CA ASP A 156 17.31 16.15 -16.34
C ASP A 156 16.97 15.78 -17.80
N GLY A 157 17.82 16.23 -18.71
CA GLY A 157 17.56 16.11 -20.15
C GLY A 157 16.66 17.19 -20.76
N LEU A 158 15.90 17.93 -19.95
CA LEU A 158 14.89 18.91 -20.42
C LEU A 158 15.34 20.39 -20.31
N ARG A 159 16.61 20.67 -20.11
CA ARG A 159 17.14 22.04 -19.86
C ARG A 159 16.81 23.05 -20.99
N GLU A 160 16.79 22.58 -22.24
CA GLU A 160 16.48 23.41 -23.42
C GLU A 160 15.01 23.29 -23.84
N PHE A 161 14.20 22.51 -23.11
CA PHE A 161 12.80 22.35 -23.42
C PHE A 161 11.98 23.49 -22.84
N HIS A 162 11.23 24.18 -23.69
CA HIS A 162 10.37 25.29 -23.32
C HIS A 162 8.98 25.13 -23.91
N ASP A 163 7.99 25.01 -23.07
CA ASP A 163 6.58 24.93 -23.43
C ASP A 163 5.75 25.70 -22.39
N PRO A 164 4.84 26.60 -22.79
CA PRO A 164 4.06 27.41 -21.86
C PRO A 164 3.14 26.61 -20.96
N GLN A 165 2.79 25.37 -21.32
CA GLN A 165 1.94 24.48 -20.52
C GLN A 165 2.76 23.63 -19.56
N VAL A 166 4.07 23.52 -19.73
CA VAL A 166 4.98 22.68 -18.93
C VAL A 166 5.80 23.54 -17.99
N ILE A 167 5.87 23.16 -16.71
CA ILE A 167 6.72 23.77 -15.70
C ILE A 167 7.40 22.69 -14.85
N SER A 168 8.51 23.03 -14.23
CA SER A 168 9.13 22.15 -13.24
C SER A 168 8.37 22.16 -11.90
N LEU A 169 8.56 21.13 -11.09
CA LEU A 169 8.05 21.11 -9.71
C LEU A 169 8.66 22.26 -8.88
N ASP A 170 9.93 22.60 -9.12
CA ASP A 170 10.59 23.71 -8.45
C ASP A 170 10.00 25.07 -8.84
N ASP A 171 9.62 25.27 -10.11
CA ASP A 171 8.91 26.47 -10.56
C ASP A 171 7.52 26.56 -9.94
N LEU A 172 6.79 25.45 -9.88
CA LEU A 172 5.49 25.39 -9.19
C LEU A 172 5.63 25.80 -7.72
N ARG A 173 6.66 25.31 -7.03
CA ARG A 173 6.97 25.68 -5.64
C ARG A 173 7.37 27.16 -5.52
N ALA A 174 8.09 27.70 -6.49
CA ALA A 174 8.44 29.12 -6.52
C ALA A 174 7.20 30.02 -6.68
N LEU A 175 6.27 29.66 -7.58
CA LEU A 175 4.96 30.29 -7.69
C LEU A 175 4.21 30.19 -6.36
N GLY A 176 4.25 29.02 -5.73
CA GLY A 176 3.62 28.78 -4.43
C GLY A 176 4.17 29.65 -3.31
N ARG A 177 5.47 29.86 -3.23
CA ARG A 177 6.08 30.80 -2.26
C ARG A 177 5.58 32.23 -2.44
N THR A 178 5.45 32.66 -3.68
CA THR A 178 4.92 34.00 -4.01
C THR A 178 3.45 34.12 -3.62
N HIS A 179 2.65 33.11 -3.95
CA HIS A 179 1.23 33.07 -3.63
C HIS A 179 0.98 32.96 -2.11
N LEU A 180 1.78 32.17 -1.40
CA LEU A 180 1.74 32.04 0.06
C LEU A 180 2.00 33.38 0.76
N ALA A 181 2.98 34.15 0.27
CA ALA A 181 3.27 35.48 0.83
C ALA A 181 2.09 36.46 0.70
N ALA A 182 1.30 36.33 -0.38
CA ALA A 182 0.10 37.15 -0.61
C ALA A 182 -1.16 36.61 0.13
N HIS A 183 -1.24 35.29 0.33
CA HIS A 183 -2.43 34.61 0.86
C HIS A 183 -2.07 33.56 1.93
N PRO A 184 -1.48 33.95 3.09
CA PRO A 184 -0.86 33.01 4.02
C PRO A 184 -1.80 31.95 4.61
N ASP A 185 -3.08 32.26 4.75
CA ASP A 185 -4.07 31.39 5.40
C ASP A 185 -4.89 30.55 4.41
N LEU A 186 -4.74 30.78 3.09
CA LEU A 186 -5.67 30.21 2.11
C LEU A 186 -5.63 28.69 2.07
N LEU A 187 -4.45 28.07 2.11
CA LEU A 187 -4.34 26.59 2.12
C LEU A 187 -4.93 26.02 3.41
N ALA A 188 -4.72 26.66 4.57
CA ALA A 188 -5.32 26.25 5.83
C ALA A 188 -6.86 26.34 5.78
N GLN A 189 -7.41 27.40 5.19
CA GLN A 189 -8.84 27.55 4.97
C GLN A 189 -9.41 26.46 4.05
N ARG A 190 -8.71 26.13 2.94
CA ARG A 190 -9.09 25.03 2.04
C ARG A 190 -9.07 23.68 2.78
N THR A 191 -8.01 23.41 3.53
CA THR A 191 -7.89 22.18 4.35
C THR A 191 -9.03 22.06 5.38
N GLN A 192 -9.38 23.15 6.04
CA GLN A 192 -10.48 23.18 7.03
C GLN A 192 -11.86 23.05 6.38
N ALA A 193 -12.03 23.54 5.16
CA ALA A 193 -13.29 23.43 4.43
C ALA A 193 -13.55 22.00 3.90
N CYS A 194 -12.50 21.20 3.78
CA CYS A 194 -12.58 19.81 3.29
C CYS A 194 -13.47 18.96 4.22
N GLN A 195 -14.47 18.28 3.64
CA GLN A 195 -15.41 17.44 4.38
C GLN A 195 -15.03 15.96 4.29
N PRO A 196 -15.39 15.15 5.29
CA PRO A 196 -15.16 13.70 5.24
C PRO A 196 -15.81 13.00 4.04
N GLU A 197 -16.91 13.54 3.54
CA GLU A 197 -17.65 13.02 2.39
C GLU A 197 -17.09 13.42 1.04
N ASP A 198 -16.19 14.41 1.00
CA ASP A 198 -15.58 14.85 -0.25
C ASP A 198 -14.77 13.73 -0.88
N LEU A 199 -14.87 13.62 -2.21
CA LEU A 199 -14.03 12.73 -2.99
C LEU A 199 -12.56 13.13 -2.80
N ALA A 200 -11.75 12.18 -2.33
CA ALA A 200 -10.35 12.41 -2.02
C ALA A 200 -9.44 11.86 -3.12
N ILE A 201 -9.64 10.58 -3.45
CA ILE A 201 -8.76 9.91 -4.40
C ILE A 201 -9.56 9.10 -5.42
N LEU A 202 -8.96 8.98 -6.60
CA LEU A 202 -9.35 8.03 -7.63
C LEU A 202 -8.27 6.95 -7.74
N VAL A 203 -8.71 5.70 -7.85
CA VAL A 203 -7.82 4.57 -8.12
C VAL A 203 -8.41 3.75 -9.26
N TYR A 204 -7.72 3.74 -10.39
CA TYR A 204 -8.19 3.01 -11.55
C TYR A 204 -7.85 1.53 -11.46
N THR A 205 -8.86 0.68 -11.64
CA THR A 205 -8.71 -0.78 -11.64
C THR A 205 -8.94 -1.33 -13.04
N SER A 206 -8.04 -2.23 -13.47
CA SER A 206 -8.25 -2.99 -14.69
C SER A 206 -9.40 -3.99 -14.47
N GLY A 207 -10.55 -3.73 -15.05
CA GLY A 207 -11.60 -4.75 -15.17
C GLY A 207 -11.12 -5.88 -16.09
N THR A 208 -11.58 -7.11 -15.84
CA THR A 208 -11.19 -8.28 -16.67
C THR A 208 -11.67 -8.19 -18.13
N THR A 209 -12.58 -7.28 -18.43
CA THR A 209 -13.12 -7.04 -19.78
C THR A 209 -13.48 -5.57 -19.92
N GLY A 210 -12.60 -4.75 -20.52
CA GLY A 210 -12.91 -3.36 -20.83
C GLY A 210 -11.89 -2.34 -20.35
N LYS A 211 -12.24 -1.07 -20.45
CA LYS A 211 -11.43 0.04 -19.98
C LYS A 211 -11.32 0.04 -18.43
N PRO A 212 -10.22 0.55 -17.86
CA PRO A 212 -10.09 0.74 -16.41
C PRO A 212 -11.23 1.59 -15.85
N LYS A 213 -11.66 1.26 -14.62
CA LYS A 213 -12.74 1.96 -13.93
C LYS A 213 -12.16 2.74 -12.74
N GLY A 214 -12.49 4.02 -12.63
CA GLY A 214 -12.06 4.88 -11.53
C GLY A 214 -12.87 4.62 -10.26
N ALA A 215 -12.29 3.89 -9.31
CA ALA A 215 -12.89 3.70 -7.98
C ALA A 215 -12.75 4.98 -7.16
N MET A 216 -13.87 5.50 -6.69
CA MET A 216 -13.96 6.75 -5.92
C MET A 216 -13.87 6.49 -4.42
N HIS A 217 -12.96 7.18 -3.74
CA HIS A 217 -12.81 7.12 -2.28
C HIS A 217 -12.91 8.50 -1.66
N ASN A 218 -13.79 8.65 -0.68
CA ASN A 218 -13.88 9.87 0.11
C ASN A 218 -12.93 9.82 1.32
N HIS A 219 -12.70 10.98 1.94
CA HIS A 219 -11.83 11.06 3.12
C HIS A 219 -12.33 10.19 4.28
N ARG A 220 -13.64 10.09 4.49
CA ARG A 220 -14.23 9.24 5.55
C ARG A 220 -13.79 7.79 5.44
N GLY A 221 -13.92 7.19 4.25
CA GLY A 221 -13.53 5.80 3.99
C GLY A 221 -12.03 5.57 4.19
N LEU A 222 -11.19 6.50 3.71
CA LEU A 222 -9.74 6.43 3.87
C LEU A 222 -9.33 6.51 5.35
N VAL A 223 -9.83 7.51 6.08
CA VAL A 223 -9.52 7.70 7.51
C VAL A 223 -10.04 6.52 8.35
N TYR A 224 -11.24 6.03 8.04
CA TYR A 224 -11.81 4.86 8.69
C TYR A 224 -10.93 3.62 8.49
N SER A 225 -10.44 3.41 7.27
CA SER A 225 -9.58 2.27 6.93
C SER A 225 -8.22 2.35 7.64
N VAL A 226 -7.54 3.51 7.68
CA VAL A 226 -6.25 3.60 8.39
C VAL A 226 -6.39 3.41 9.89
N ARG A 227 -7.48 3.88 10.50
CA ARG A 227 -7.84 3.59 11.90
C ARG A 227 -8.07 2.09 12.09
N GLY A 228 -8.77 1.46 11.16
CA GLY A 228 -9.00 0.03 11.14
C GLY A 228 -7.70 -0.77 11.03
N TYR A 229 -6.79 -0.36 10.15
CA TYR A 229 -5.47 -1.01 10.00
C TYR A 229 -4.68 -1.01 11.31
N ASN A 230 -4.80 0.05 12.11
CA ASN A 230 -4.16 0.12 13.41
C ASN A 230 -4.71 -0.92 14.42
N THR A 231 -5.82 -1.59 14.12
CA THR A 231 -6.34 -2.72 14.89
C THR A 231 -5.86 -4.09 14.39
N LEU A 232 -5.28 -4.14 13.19
CA LEU A 232 -4.77 -5.36 12.57
C LEU A 232 -3.24 -5.45 12.63
N ILE A 233 -2.57 -4.33 12.39
CA ILE A 233 -1.13 -4.27 12.15
C ILE A 233 -0.50 -3.36 13.22
N ALA A 234 0.39 -3.93 14.02
CA ALA A 234 1.14 -3.20 15.03
C ALA A 234 2.21 -2.32 14.37
N ARG A 235 1.93 -1.02 14.20
CA ARG A 235 2.88 -0.04 13.67
C ARG A 235 2.86 1.22 14.50
N ASP A 236 4.04 1.81 14.75
CA ASP A 236 4.19 3.06 15.48
C ASP A 236 5.35 3.91 14.91
N GLU A 237 5.59 5.07 15.52
CA GLU A 237 6.60 6.04 15.08
C GLU A 237 8.06 5.53 15.18
N THR A 238 8.30 4.42 15.88
CA THR A 238 9.63 3.79 15.97
C THR A 238 9.89 2.85 14.80
N ASP A 239 8.87 2.56 13.99
CA ASP A 239 8.98 1.63 12.89
C ASP A 239 9.60 2.26 11.65
N GLU A 240 10.31 1.40 10.91
CA GLU A 240 10.85 1.68 9.60
C GLU A 240 10.21 0.73 8.58
N CYS A 241 9.59 1.33 7.55
CA CYS A 241 8.88 0.62 6.49
C CYS A 241 9.54 0.94 5.14
N MET A 242 9.45 0.02 4.20
CA MET A 242 9.81 0.27 2.80
C MET A 242 8.57 0.77 2.04
N CYS A 243 8.80 1.66 1.07
CA CYS A 243 7.79 2.12 0.13
C CYS A 243 8.34 1.91 -1.28
N PHE A 244 7.80 0.94 -2.02
CA PHE A 244 8.34 0.53 -3.32
C PHE A 244 7.29 -0.06 -4.27
N LEU A 245 6.10 -0.41 -3.75
CA LEU A 245 4.98 -0.75 -4.62
C LEU A 245 4.39 0.53 -5.22
N PRO A 246 3.67 0.47 -6.34
CA PRO A 246 3.10 1.66 -6.96
C PRO A 246 2.13 2.41 -6.04
N LEU A 247 2.35 3.71 -5.78
CA LEU A 247 1.46 4.56 -4.99
C LEU A 247 0.13 4.87 -5.69
N CYS A 248 0.05 4.69 -7.01
CA CYS A 248 -1.21 4.69 -7.75
C CYS A 248 -2.10 3.49 -7.42
N HIS A 249 -1.54 2.43 -6.79
CA HIS A 249 -2.29 1.27 -6.32
C HIS A 249 -2.72 1.44 -4.86
N ILE A 250 -3.97 1.06 -4.55
CA ILE A 250 -4.56 1.24 -3.21
C ILE A 250 -3.73 0.59 -2.09
N ALA A 251 -3.05 -0.54 -2.35
CA ALA A 251 -2.31 -1.27 -1.32
C ALA A 251 -1.14 -0.45 -0.75
N GLU A 252 -0.33 0.21 -1.60
CA GLU A 252 0.79 1.05 -1.15
C GLU A 252 0.30 2.40 -0.64
N ARG A 253 -0.69 3.00 -1.32
CA ARG A 253 -1.24 4.29 -0.90
C ARG A 253 -1.84 4.21 0.50
N MET A 254 -2.61 3.15 0.79
CA MET A 254 -3.20 2.94 2.11
C MET A 254 -2.23 2.35 3.11
N GLY A 255 -1.56 1.24 2.76
CA GLY A 255 -0.70 0.48 3.67
C GLY A 255 0.68 1.11 3.87
N GLY A 256 1.22 1.77 2.86
CA GLY A 256 2.46 2.54 2.92
C GLY A 256 2.21 3.97 3.41
N GLU A 257 1.72 4.83 2.53
CA GLU A 257 1.62 6.27 2.74
C GLU A 257 0.67 6.65 3.88
N TYR A 258 -0.64 6.41 3.74
CA TYR A 258 -1.63 6.93 4.69
C TYR A 258 -1.55 6.24 6.06
N PHE A 259 -1.19 4.96 6.11
CA PHE A 259 -0.99 4.30 7.39
C PHE A 259 0.29 4.76 8.10
N SER A 260 1.35 5.09 7.35
CA SER A 260 2.55 5.73 7.89
C SER A 260 2.25 7.16 8.38
N LEU A 261 1.48 7.92 7.61
CA LEU A 261 0.98 9.24 7.98
C LEU A 261 0.26 9.20 9.34
N TYR A 262 -0.61 8.21 9.53
CA TYR A 262 -1.37 8.04 10.77
C TYR A 262 -0.50 7.62 11.96
N THR A 263 0.36 6.63 11.77
CA THR A 263 1.17 6.03 12.86
C THR A 263 2.46 6.77 13.15
N GLY A 264 2.99 7.53 12.19
CA GLY A 264 4.27 8.21 12.28
C GLY A 264 5.48 7.34 11.90
N ALA A 265 5.26 6.12 11.42
CA ALA A 265 6.32 5.24 10.97
C ALA A 265 7.09 5.86 9.80
N LYS A 266 8.42 5.66 9.75
CA LYS A 266 9.24 6.17 8.66
C LYS A 266 9.04 5.35 7.39
N LEU A 267 8.92 6.05 6.26
CA LEU A 267 8.91 5.46 4.93
C LEU A 267 10.24 5.63 4.23
N ASN A 268 10.75 4.54 3.67
CA ASN A 268 12.00 4.51 2.93
C ASN A 268 11.70 4.15 1.46
N PHE A 269 11.85 5.13 0.58
CA PHE A 269 11.64 5.00 -0.87
C PHE A 269 12.90 4.44 -1.50
N VAL A 270 12.75 3.40 -2.29
CA VAL A 270 13.86 2.79 -3.03
C VAL A 270 14.30 3.70 -4.18
N GLU A 271 15.55 3.56 -4.61
CA GLU A 271 16.06 4.32 -5.75
C GLU A 271 15.35 3.94 -7.05
N ASN A 272 15.13 2.64 -7.24
CA ASN A 272 14.29 2.09 -8.30
C ASN A 272 13.80 0.68 -7.90
N PRO A 273 12.77 0.12 -8.55
CA PRO A 273 12.19 -1.17 -8.19
C PRO A 273 13.17 -2.35 -8.25
N GLU A 274 14.24 -2.25 -9.04
CA GLU A 274 15.24 -3.30 -9.21
C GLU A 274 16.18 -3.39 -8.00
N THR A 275 16.38 -2.26 -7.29
CA THR A 275 17.27 -2.15 -6.12
C THR A 275 16.59 -2.52 -4.79
N VAL A 276 15.34 -2.96 -4.81
CA VAL A 276 14.60 -3.36 -3.59
C VAL A 276 15.39 -4.32 -2.71
N PRO A 277 16.03 -5.41 -3.22
CA PRO A 277 16.77 -6.34 -2.36
C PRO A 277 17.97 -5.69 -1.65
N GLU A 278 18.69 -4.78 -2.32
CA GLU A 278 19.81 -4.04 -1.75
C GLU A 278 19.31 -3.06 -0.68
N ASN A 279 18.29 -2.30 -1.01
CA ASN A 279 17.74 -1.26 -0.14
C ASN A 279 17.09 -1.87 1.12
N VAL A 280 16.42 -3.02 1.01
CA VAL A 280 15.89 -3.76 2.17
C VAL A 280 17.02 -4.20 3.10
N ARG A 281 18.18 -4.64 2.57
CA ARG A 281 19.34 -5.00 3.38
C ARG A 281 19.96 -3.81 4.12
N GLU A 282 19.98 -2.64 3.49
CA GLU A 282 20.52 -1.42 4.07
C GLU A 282 19.63 -0.87 5.21
N ILE A 283 18.33 -0.81 4.98
CA ILE A 283 17.36 -0.27 5.94
C ILE A 283 17.06 -1.29 7.04
N ALA A 284 16.90 -2.55 6.67
CA ALA A 284 16.42 -3.60 7.55
C ALA A 284 15.09 -3.21 8.23
N PRO A 285 13.98 -3.14 7.49
CA PRO A 285 12.70 -2.63 7.98
C PRO A 285 12.22 -3.42 9.20
N THR A 286 11.55 -2.73 10.12
CA THR A 286 10.97 -3.34 11.33
C THR A 286 9.59 -3.95 11.06
N VAL A 287 8.86 -3.39 10.10
CA VAL A 287 7.63 -3.92 9.51
C VAL A 287 7.81 -3.90 8.00
N PHE A 288 7.65 -5.06 7.38
CA PHE A 288 7.83 -5.16 5.94
C PHE A 288 6.59 -5.74 5.26
N THR A 289 6.00 -4.93 4.40
CA THR A 289 4.84 -5.30 3.58
C THR A 289 5.30 -5.59 2.15
N GLY A 290 4.82 -6.68 1.58
CA GLY A 290 5.14 -7.03 0.19
C GLY A 290 4.09 -7.94 -0.42
N VAL A 291 4.07 -8.02 -1.74
CA VAL A 291 3.25 -8.97 -2.49
C VAL A 291 3.95 -10.35 -2.53
N PRO A 292 3.23 -11.46 -2.77
CA PRO A 292 3.80 -12.81 -2.74
C PRO A 292 5.04 -12.99 -3.60
N ARG A 293 5.09 -12.35 -4.77
CA ARG A 293 6.24 -12.38 -5.69
C ARG A 293 7.55 -11.88 -5.05
N VAL A 294 7.48 -10.91 -4.17
CA VAL A 294 8.63 -10.39 -3.42
C VAL A 294 9.17 -11.45 -2.47
N TRP A 295 8.29 -12.12 -1.76
CA TRP A 295 8.61 -13.18 -0.81
C TRP A 295 9.21 -14.41 -1.50
N GLU A 296 8.69 -14.80 -2.66
CA GLU A 296 9.22 -15.87 -3.51
C GLU A 296 10.63 -15.54 -4.03
N LYS A 297 10.85 -14.29 -4.45
CA LYS A 297 12.17 -13.82 -4.92
C LYS A 297 13.21 -13.89 -3.80
N PHE A 298 12.87 -13.48 -2.59
CA PHE A 298 13.77 -13.59 -1.44
C PHE A 298 14.06 -15.04 -1.06
N TYR A 299 13.04 -15.89 -1.03
CA TYR A 299 13.21 -17.32 -0.81
C TYR A 299 14.14 -17.93 -1.84
N SER A 300 13.90 -17.69 -3.11
CA SER A 300 14.72 -18.18 -4.21
C SER A 300 16.18 -17.72 -4.11
N GLY A 301 16.40 -16.45 -3.76
CA GLY A 301 17.74 -15.91 -3.52
C GLY A 301 18.48 -16.64 -2.39
N VAL A 302 17.79 -16.97 -1.30
CA VAL A 302 18.37 -17.76 -0.20
C VAL A 302 18.71 -19.18 -0.67
N MET A 303 17.82 -19.82 -1.46
CA MET A 303 18.07 -21.18 -1.96
C MET A 303 19.25 -21.22 -2.93
N ILE A 304 19.44 -20.18 -3.75
CA ILE A 304 20.61 -20.05 -4.64
C ILE A 304 21.89 -19.91 -3.80
N ALA A 305 21.90 -18.97 -2.86
CA ALA A 305 23.08 -18.76 -1.99
C ALA A 305 23.45 -20.03 -1.19
N LEU A 306 22.46 -20.82 -0.77
CA LEU A 306 22.70 -22.10 -0.09
C LEU A 306 23.32 -23.16 -1.00
N LYS A 307 22.95 -23.23 -2.29
CA LYS A 307 23.55 -24.15 -3.24
C LYS A 307 25.04 -23.86 -3.46
N GLU A 308 25.42 -22.59 -3.38
CA GLU A 308 26.81 -22.14 -3.52
C GLU A 308 27.62 -22.27 -2.22
N ALA A 309 26.93 -22.43 -1.08
CA ALA A 309 27.55 -22.54 0.23
C ALA A 309 28.28 -23.87 0.42
N GLY A 310 29.26 -23.90 1.32
CA GLY A 310 29.98 -25.13 1.67
C GLY A 310 29.06 -26.17 2.34
N ARG A 311 29.41 -27.45 2.19
CA ARG A 311 28.63 -28.59 2.74
C ARG A 311 28.32 -28.45 4.24
N PHE A 312 29.25 -27.90 5.01
CA PHE A 312 29.06 -27.66 6.44
C PHE A 312 27.95 -26.61 6.67
N GLN A 313 27.96 -25.51 5.94
CA GLN A 313 26.95 -24.45 6.04
C GLN A 313 25.58 -24.97 5.60
N GLN A 314 25.52 -25.78 4.55
CA GLN A 314 24.27 -26.45 4.10
C GLN A 314 23.72 -27.37 5.19
N ALA A 315 24.56 -28.17 5.85
CA ALA A 315 24.14 -29.06 6.94
C ALA A 315 23.65 -28.30 8.17
N VAL A 316 24.33 -27.23 8.55
CA VAL A 316 23.92 -26.35 9.67
C VAL A 316 22.60 -25.68 9.37
N TYR A 317 22.40 -25.16 8.14
CA TYR A 317 21.12 -24.60 7.72
C TYR A 317 20.00 -25.64 7.75
N ALA A 318 20.23 -26.83 7.16
CA ALA A 318 19.22 -27.90 7.14
C ALA A 318 18.76 -28.31 8.55
N TRP A 319 19.72 -28.42 9.49
CA TRP A 319 19.41 -28.65 10.89
C TRP A 319 18.61 -27.47 11.50
N ALA A 320 19.06 -26.25 11.27
CA ALA A 320 18.47 -25.07 11.90
C ALA A 320 17.04 -24.81 11.39
N ILE A 321 16.80 -24.94 10.07
CA ILE A 321 15.47 -24.77 9.51
C ILE A 321 14.54 -25.90 9.95
N GLY A 322 15.01 -27.14 10.10
CA GLY A 322 14.24 -28.24 10.63
C GLY A 322 13.82 -28.02 12.09
N VAL A 323 14.68 -27.42 12.92
CA VAL A 323 14.29 -26.99 14.26
C VAL A 323 13.25 -25.88 14.22
N GLY A 324 13.41 -24.91 13.30
CA GLY A 324 12.43 -23.83 13.08
C GLY A 324 11.07 -24.36 12.63
N GLN A 325 11.03 -25.34 11.73
CA GLN A 325 9.78 -26.00 11.30
C GLN A 325 9.04 -26.68 12.44
N GLN A 326 9.75 -27.45 13.30
CA GLN A 326 9.15 -28.05 14.48
C GLN A 326 8.51 -27.03 15.42
N VAL A 327 9.17 -25.89 15.58
CA VAL A 327 8.64 -24.77 16.37
C VAL A 327 7.42 -24.17 15.70
N ALA A 328 7.48 -23.91 14.39
CA ALA A 328 6.41 -23.34 13.60
C ALA A 328 5.14 -24.22 13.65
N GLU A 329 5.28 -25.54 13.52
CA GLU A 329 4.16 -26.49 13.61
C GLU A 329 3.46 -26.44 14.98
N LEU A 330 4.22 -26.36 16.07
CA LEU A 330 3.64 -26.22 17.41
C LEU A 330 2.91 -24.91 17.60
N VAL A 331 3.45 -23.81 17.05
CA VAL A 331 2.82 -22.49 17.09
C VAL A 331 1.51 -22.50 16.28
N LEU A 332 1.54 -23.02 15.07
CA LEU A 332 0.35 -23.16 14.23
C LEU A 332 -0.72 -24.04 14.86
N ALA A 333 -0.30 -25.09 15.56
CA ALA A 333 -1.20 -25.97 16.34
C ALA A 333 -1.65 -25.36 17.68
N ARG A 334 -1.23 -24.11 17.99
CA ARG A 334 -1.47 -23.42 19.28
C ARG A 334 -1.03 -24.22 20.51
N LYS A 335 0.00 -25.08 20.33
CA LYS A 335 0.57 -25.91 21.38
C LYS A 335 1.77 -25.21 22.05
N PRO A 336 2.01 -25.44 23.36
CA PRO A 336 3.17 -24.92 24.04
C PRO A 336 4.47 -25.52 23.47
N VAL A 337 5.45 -24.67 23.16
CA VAL A 337 6.77 -25.13 22.71
C VAL A 337 7.58 -25.57 23.92
N PRO A 338 8.07 -26.85 23.98
CA PRO A 338 8.88 -27.36 25.08
C PRO A 338 10.18 -26.56 25.26
N MET A 339 10.65 -26.45 26.50
CA MET A 339 11.84 -25.66 26.85
C MET A 339 13.10 -26.09 26.08
N HIS A 340 13.33 -27.40 25.93
CA HIS A 340 14.45 -27.91 25.16
C HIS A 340 14.42 -27.51 23.70
N LEU A 341 13.21 -27.43 23.06
CA LEU A 341 13.05 -27.00 21.68
C LEU A 341 13.23 -25.48 21.57
N LYS A 342 12.77 -24.69 22.55
CA LYS A 342 13.06 -23.25 22.62
C LYS A 342 14.55 -22.98 22.62
N LEU A 343 15.31 -23.72 23.48
CA LEU A 343 16.76 -23.58 23.56
C LEU A 343 17.43 -23.94 22.22
N ARG A 344 17.04 -25.09 21.62
CA ARG A 344 17.54 -25.50 20.30
C ARG A 344 17.23 -24.44 19.22
N PHE A 345 16.06 -23.83 19.26
CA PHE A 345 15.68 -22.77 18.33
C PHE A 345 16.52 -21.50 18.51
N HIS A 346 16.83 -21.11 19.75
CA HIS A 346 17.75 -19.99 20.00
C HIS A 346 19.15 -20.26 19.43
N VAL A 347 19.66 -21.48 19.60
CA VAL A 347 20.94 -21.89 19.01
C VAL A 347 20.85 -21.89 17.48
N ALA A 348 19.79 -22.44 16.89
CA ALA A 348 19.55 -22.43 15.45
C ALA A 348 19.48 -21.00 14.87
N ARG A 349 18.80 -20.09 15.57
CA ARG A 349 18.77 -18.67 15.20
C ARG A 349 20.16 -18.04 15.21
N TRP A 350 20.93 -18.30 16.25
CA TRP A 350 22.28 -17.75 16.39
C TRP A 350 23.24 -18.28 15.34
N LEU A 351 23.21 -19.59 15.05
CA LEU A 351 24.13 -20.23 14.11
C LEU A 351 23.79 -19.97 12.64
N ALA A 352 22.51 -19.99 12.26
CA ALA A 352 22.11 -19.96 10.84
C ALA A 352 20.95 -19.01 10.53
N LEU A 353 19.80 -19.09 11.25
CA LEU A 353 18.57 -18.42 10.79
C LEU A 353 18.69 -16.89 10.80
N ASN A 354 19.44 -16.30 11.75
CA ASN A 354 19.69 -14.86 11.74
C ASN A 354 20.56 -14.43 10.55
N ASN A 355 21.46 -15.29 10.07
CA ASN A 355 22.27 -15.00 8.88
C ASN A 355 21.39 -14.98 7.62
N VAL A 356 20.41 -15.91 7.52
CA VAL A 356 19.41 -15.90 6.45
C VAL A 356 18.56 -14.61 6.52
N ARG A 357 18.10 -14.22 7.70
CA ARG A 357 17.34 -12.97 7.90
C ARG A 357 18.17 -11.74 7.52
N LYS A 358 19.49 -11.72 7.81
CA LYS A 358 20.40 -10.64 7.39
C LYS A 358 20.65 -10.65 5.89
N LEU A 359 20.77 -11.83 5.27
CA LEU A 359 20.94 -11.97 3.82
C LEU A 359 19.76 -11.36 3.04
N ILE A 360 18.54 -11.54 3.55
CA ILE A 360 17.34 -10.92 2.99
C ILE A 360 17.24 -9.43 3.36
N GLY A 361 17.73 -9.04 4.56
CA GLY A 361 17.57 -7.69 5.12
C GLY A 361 16.41 -7.54 6.11
N ILE A 362 15.78 -8.65 6.54
CA ILE A 362 14.61 -8.65 7.45
C ILE A 362 14.98 -9.01 8.90
N HIS A 363 16.23 -8.84 9.28
CA HIS A 363 16.69 -9.25 10.61
C HIS A 363 16.17 -8.39 11.76
N LYS A 364 15.74 -7.15 11.48
CA LYS A 364 15.07 -6.28 12.44
C LYS A 364 13.54 -6.42 12.41
N ALA A 365 12.99 -7.10 11.39
CA ALA A 365 11.56 -7.25 11.24
C ALA A 365 10.94 -7.96 12.46
N ARG A 366 9.84 -7.38 12.94
CA ARG A 366 9.01 -7.94 14.01
C ARG A 366 8.01 -8.95 13.44
N PHE A 367 7.44 -8.61 12.29
CA PHE A 367 6.56 -9.42 11.46
C PHE A 367 6.60 -8.95 10.01
N LEU A 368 6.03 -9.75 9.14
CA LEU A 368 5.89 -9.50 7.71
C LEU A 368 4.41 -9.42 7.37
N VAL A 369 4.05 -8.65 6.34
CA VAL A 369 2.68 -8.55 5.83
C VAL A 369 2.67 -8.91 4.35
N THR A 370 1.73 -9.75 3.94
CA THR A 370 1.53 -10.14 2.54
C THR A 370 0.07 -10.01 2.14
N GLY A 371 -0.17 -9.61 0.89
CA GLY A 371 -1.52 -9.45 0.36
C GLY A 371 -1.53 -9.19 -1.14
N ALA A 372 -2.68 -8.79 -1.67
CA ALA A 372 -2.95 -8.49 -3.07
C ALA A 372 -2.89 -9.69 -4.04
N ALA A 373 -2.38 -10.85 -3.63
CA ALA A 373 -2.39 -12.11 -4.39
C ALA A 373 -2.28 -13.31 -3.44
N PRO A 374 -2.65 -14.52 -3.87
CA PRO A 374 -2.45 -15.73 -3.07
C PRO A 374 -0.97 -16.02 -2.84
N ILE A 375 -0.63 -16.46 -1.62
CA ILE A 375 0.72 -16.91 -1.26
C ILE A 375 0.71 -18.40 -0.92
N SER A 376 1.79 -19.12 -1.27
CA SER A 376 1.94 -20.51 -0.88
C SER A 376 1.98 -20.64 0.64
N PRO A 377 1.10 -21.51 1.25
CA PRO A 377 1.17 -21.78 2.69
C PRO A 377 2.54 -22.30 3.16
N ASP A 378 3.27 -23.01 2.30
CA ASP A 378 4.60 -23.52 2.65
C ASP A 378 5.63 -22.38 2.72
N LEU A 379 5.47 -21.34 1.91
CA LEU A 379 6.31 -20.16 1.99
C LEU A 379 6.06 -19.39 3.30
N VAL A 380 4.80 -19.25 3.71
CA VAL A 380 4.44 -18.67 5.02
C VAL A 380 5.07 -19.47 6.17
N ARG A 381 4.98 -20.83 6.12
CA ARG A 381 5.62 -21.72 7.10
C ARG A 381 7.14 -21.57 7.13
N TRP A 382 7.77 -21.35 5.97
CA TRP A 382 9.20 -21.14 5.91
C TRP A 382 9.63 -19.85 6.62
N TYR A 383 8.94 -18.72 6.40
CA TYR A 383 9.19 -17.47 7.12
C TYR A 383 8.95 -17.63 8.63
N LEU A 384 7.89 -18.35 9.00
CA LEU A 384 7.60 -18.67 10.40
C LEU A 384 8.72 -19.52 11.03
N ALA A 385 9.30 -20.47 10.29
CA ALA A 385 10.46 -21.26 10.72
C ALA A 385 11.72 -20.42 10.91
N LEU A 386 11.87 -19.30 10.19
CA LEU A 386 12.91 -18.29 10.45
C LEU A 386 12.65 -17.50 11.74
N GLY A 387 11.49 -17.67 12.38
CA GLY A 387 11.05 -16.92 13.56
C GLY A 387 10.45 -15.55 13.23
N LEU A 388 9.83 -15.43 12.06
CA LEU A 388 9.13 -14.22 11.59
C LEU A 388 7.67 -14.57 11.26
N PRO A 389 6.71 -14.07 12.06
CA PRO A 389 5.30 -14.16 11.71
C PRO A 389 5.03 -13.44 10.39
N MET A 390 4.23 -14.04 9.53
CA MET A 390 3.75 -13.42 8.29
C MET A 390 2.23 -13.34 8.36
N LEU A 391 1.72 -12.12 8.22
CA LEU A 391 0.29 -11.82 8.29
C LEU A 391 -0.26 -11.72 6.87
N GLU A 392 -1.22 -12.57 6.56
CA GLU A 392 -1.94 -12.53 5.28
C GLU A 392 -3.10 -11.55 5.44
N VAL A 393 -3.21 -10.59 4.52
CA VAL A 393 -4.31 -9.62 4.45
C VAL A 393 -4.97 -9.73 3.08
N TRP A 394 -6.29 -9.58 3.06
CA TRP A 394 -7.06 -9.56 1.82
C TRP A 394 -7.95 -8.34 1.75
N GLY A 395 -8.14 -7.89 0.54
CA GLY A 395 -9.02 -6.81 0.15
C GLY A 395 -8.78 -6.40 -1.29
N MET A 396 -9.45 -5.36 -1.70
CA MET A 396 -9.42 -4.87 -3.07
C MET A 396 -9.48 -3.34 -3.08
N THR A 397 -9.38 -2.74 -4.24
CA THR A 397 -9.50 -1.28 -4.36
C THR A 397 -10.82 -0.81 -3.77
N GLU A 398 -11.91 -1.49 -4.09
CA GLU A 398 -13.27 -1.16 -3.67
C GLU A 398 -13.52 -1.29 -2.15
N THR A 399 -12.57 -1.90 -1.41
CA THR A 399 -12.60 -1.97 0.07
C THR A 399 -11.60 -1.05 0.75
N CYS A 400 -11.05 -0.04 0.05
CA CYS A 400 -9.93 0.79 0.56
C CYS A 400 -8.72 -0.05 1.00
N GLY A 401 -8.40 -1.11 0.28
CA GLY A 401 -7.35 -2.07 0.65
C GLY A 401 -7.89 -3.19 1.54
N ALA A 402 -7.27 -3.45 2.70
CA ALA A 402 -7.57 -4.64 3.50
C ALA A 402 -8.98 -4.64 4.12
N ALA A 403 -9.73 -5.73 3.90
CA ALA A 403 -11.02 -6.01 4.51
C ALA A 403 -10.95 -7.16 5.52
N THR A 404 -9.99 -8.08 5.36
CA THR A 404 -9.70 -9.14 6.31
C THR A 404 -8.21 -9.19 6.61
N GLY A 405 -7.80 -9.84 7.69
CA GLY A 405 -6.41 -10.04 8.00
C GLY A 405 -6.19 -11.08 9.10
N VAL A 406 -5.11 -11.83 8.96
CA VAL A 406 -4.71 -12.85 9.93
C VAL A 406 -4.12 -12.18 11.16
N PRO A 407 -4.69 -12.37 12.37
CA PRO A 407 -4.12 -11.85 13.60
C PRO A 407 -2.74 -12.46 13.89
N ALA A 408 -1.83 -11.66 14.43
CA ALA A 408 -0.45 -12.07 14.68
C ALA A 408 -0.30 -13.23 15.69
N ASP A 409 -1.29 -13.44 16.53
CA ASP A 409 -1.35 -14.52 17.53
C ASP A 409 -2.14 -15.76 17.04
N GLN A 410 -2.74 -15.68 15.84
CA GLN A 410 -3.58 -16.72 15.26
C GLN A 410 -3.22 -17.01 13.80
N ILE A 411 -1.94 -17.09 13.49
CA ILE A 411 -1.47 -17.34 12.12
C ILE A 411 -2.05 -18.66 11.60
N LYS A 412 -2.65 -18.59 10.40
CA LYS A 412 -3.28 -19.72 9.73
C LYS A 412 -2.97 -19.66 8.23
N PRO A 413 -1.84 -20.28 7.80
CA PRO A 413 -1.37 -20.19 6.42
C PRO A 413 -2.42 -20.65 5.39
N GLY A 414 -2.58 -19.87 4.32
CA GLY A 414 -3.59 -20.09 3.28
C GLY A 414 -4.98 -19.58 3.65
N SER A 415 -5.10 -18.84 4.77
CA SER A 415 -6.32 -18.11 5.14
C SER A 415 -6.09 -16.63 4.94
N ILE A 416 -7.11 -15.91 4.50
CA ILE A 416 -7.11 -14.45 4.45
C ILE A 416 -7.52 -13.79 5.78
N GLY A 417 -7.69 -14.59 6.84
CA GLY A 417 -8.08 -14.16 8.18
C GLY A 417 -9.58 -13.98 8.37
N PRO A 418 -10.01 -13.62 9.60
CA PRO A 418 -11.37 -13.21 9.90
C PRO A 418 -11.66 -11.82 9.33
N ALA A 419 -12.93 -11.41 9.36
CA ALA A 419 -13.32 -10.03 9.10
C ALA A 419 -12.52 -9.08 10.00
N ALA A 420 -11.98 -8.01 9.41
CA ALA A 420 -11.35 -6.96 10.20
C ALA A 420 -12.41 -6.30 11.10
N MET A 421 -12.01 -5.87 12.31
CA MET A 421 -12.94 -5.34 13.32
C MET A 421 -13.74 -4.11 12.88
N PHE A 422 -13.37 -3.51 11.76
CA PHE A 422 -13.96 -2.28 11.24
C PHE A 422 -14.91 -2.50 10.04
N ASN A 423 -15.17 -3.76 9.62
CA ASN A 423 -16.13 -4.06 8.56
C ASN A 423 -16.84 -5.40 8.81
N GLU A 424 -17.91 -5.62 8.06
CA GLU A 424 -18.65 -6.87 8.04
C GLU A 424 -18.24 -7.66 6.79
N VAL A 425 -17.96 -8.96 6.98
CA VAL A 425 -17.65 -9.89 5.89
C VAL A 425 -18.50 -11.15 6.06
N ARG A 426 -19.12 -11.59 5.00
CA ARG A 426 -19.90 -12.84 4.97
C ARG A 426 -19.78 -13.52 3.63
N LEU A 427 -20.25 -14.77 3.58
CA LEU A 427 -20.46 -15.47 2.32
C LEU A 427 -21.92 -15.31 1.87
N ASP A 428 -22.10 -15.10 0.57
CA ASP A 428 -23.41 -15.26 -0.03
C ASP A 428 -23.88 -16.74 0.10
N PRO A 429 -25.10 -16.99 0.58
CA PRO A 429 -25.55 -18.35 0.89
C PRO A 429 -25.75 -19.24 -0.36
N VAL A 430 -25.84 -18.66 -1.55
CA VAL A 430 -26.09 -19.37 -2.81
C VAL A 430 -24.79 -19.52 -3.60
N THR A 431 -24.03 -18.45 -3.75
CA THR A 431 -22.85 -18.41 -4.62
C THR A 431 -21.54 -18.65 -3.89
N SER A 432 -21.55 -18.58 -2.54
CA SER A 432 -20.34 -18.55 -1.68
C SER A 432 -19.40 -17.38 -1.98
N GLU A 433 -19.91 -16.35 -2.65
CA GLU A 433 -19.16 -15.10 -2.88
C GLU A 433 -18.88 -14.41 -1.55
N ILE A 434 -17.66 -13.88 -1.40
CA ILE A 434 -17.30 -13.06 -0.25
C ILE A 434 -17.91 -11.68 -0.43
N LEU A 435 -18.77 -11.28 0.50
CA LEU A 435 -19.42 -9.97 0.53
C LEU A 435 -18.83 -9.12 1.65
N VAL A 436 -18.63 -7.82 1.38
CA VAL A 436 -18.09 -6.87 2.35
C VAL A 436 -19.05 -5.69 2.53
N ARG A 437 -19.24 -5.25 3.78
CA ARG A 437 -19.99 -4.04 4.11
C ARG A 437 -19.28 -3.24 5.18
N GLY A 438 -19.20 -1.92 5.01
CA GLY A 438 -18.61 -1.01 5.99
C GLY A 438 -18.29 0.34 5.40
N THR A 439 -17.83 1.26 6.25
CA THR A 439 -17.42 2.62 5.84
C THR A 439 -16.17 2.61 4.94
N ASN A 440 -15.44 1.51 4.91
CA ASN A 440 -14.30 1.28 4.01
C ASN A 440 -14.70 0.93 2.57
N VAL A 441 -15.98 0.62 2.30
CA VAL A 441 -16.46 0.36 0.94
C VAL A 441 -16.46 1.69 0.17
N PHE A 442 -15.96 1.66 -1.05
CA PHE A 442 -15.82 2.82 -1.92
C PHE A 442 -17.17 3.47 -2.27
N MET A 443 -17.15 4.70 -2.78
CA MET A 443 -18.37 5.43 -3.16
C MET A 443 -19.04 4.87 -4.42
N GLY A 444 -18.30 4.11 -5.24
CA GLY A 444 -18.70 3.61 -6.55
C GLY A 444 -17.66 3.95 -7.62
N TYR A 445 -17.99 3.62 -8.85
CA TYR A 445 -17.12 3.90 -10.00
C TYR A 445 -17.51 5.25 -10.65
N LEU A 446 -16.50 6.07 -10.89
CA LEU A 446 -16.65 7.38 -11.54
C LEU A 446 -17.33 7.20 -12.90
N ASN A 447 -18.33 8.02 -13.20
CA ASN A 447 -19.10 8.03 -14.44
C ASN A 447 -19.78 6.69 -14.81
N LEU A 448 -19.85 5.72 -13.89
CA LEU A 448 -20.39 4.37 -14.13
C LEU A 448 -21.42 3.95 -13.08
N PRO A 449 -22.58 4.65 -12.97
CA PRO A 449 -23.59 4.35 -11.93
C PRO A 449 -24.19 2.94 -12.06
N GLU A 450 -24.36 2.42 -13.26
CA GLU A 450 -24.88 1.08 -13.50
C GLU A 450 -23.90 0.01 -12.96
N LYS A 451 -22.59 0.18 -13.23
CA LYS A 451 -21.56 -0.72 -12.71
C LYS A 451 -21.43 -0.62 -11.18
N THR A 452 -21.65 0.55 -10.63
CA THR A 452 -21.72 0.74 -9.17
C THR A 452 -22.87 -0.07 -8.58
N ALA A 453 -24.06 0.03 -9.16
CA ALA A 453 -25.25 -0.71 -8.71
C ALA A 453 -25.14 -2.25 -8.90
N GLU A 454 -24.37 -2.71 -9.88
CA GLU A 454 -24.02 -4.13 -10.03
C GLU A 454 -23.03 -4.61 -8.96
N THR A 455 -22.22 -3.69 -8.41
CA THR A 455 -21.12 -4.03 -7.49
C THR A 455 -21.50 -3.83 -6.03
N ILE A 456 -22.35 -2.84 -5.73
CA ILE A 456 -22.89 -2.58 -4.37
C ILE A 456 -24.41 -2.78 -4.44
N ASP A 457 -24.92 -3.74 -3.69
CA ASP A 457 -26.36 -4.00 -3.63
C ASP A 457 -27.13 -2.94 -2.81
N ALA A 458 -28.47 -3.06 -2.81
CA ALA A 458 -29.36 -2.12 -2.13
C ALA A 458 -29.19 -2.11 -0.59
N ASP A 459 -28.64 -3.18 -0.01
CA ASP A 459 -28.37 -3.32 1.42
C ASP A 459 -26.94 -2.86 1.79
N GLY A 460 -26.16 -2.36 0.80
CA GLY A 460 -24.81 -1.83 0.95
C GLY A 460 -23.72 -2.91 0.98
N TRP A 461 -24.01 -4.13 0.54
CA TRP A 461 -23.00 -5.16 0.40
C TRP A 461 -22.26 -5.04 -0.92
N LEU A 462 -20.94 -4.97 -0.82
CA LEU A 462 -20.03 -5.05 -1.96
C LEU A 462 -19.88 -6.51 -2.40
N HIS A 463 -20.16 -6.78 -3.66
CA HIS A 463 -19.91 -8.03 -4.35
C HIS A 463 -18.46 -8.04 -4.84
N THR A 464 -17.62 -8.87 -4.22
CA THR A 464 -16.16 -8.83 -4.46
C THR A 464 -15.74 -9.62 -5.70
N GLY A 465 -16.57 -10.54 -6.14
CA GLY A 465 -16.24 -11.50 -7.19
C GLY A 465 -15.29 -12.61 -6.74
N ASP A 466 -14.84 -12.62 -5.49
CA ASP A 466 -14.04 -13.68 -4.91
C ASP A 466 -14.96 -14.68 -4.20
N VAL A 467 -14.78 -15.97 -4.46
CA VAL A 467 -15.54 -17.07 -3.84
C VAL A 467 -14.68 -17.72 -2.77
N GLY A 468 -15.32 -18.12 -1.67
CA GLY A 468 -14.56 -18.67 -0.56
C GLY A 468 -15.34 -19.56 0.38
N VAL A 469 -14.66 -19.99 1.41
CA VAL A 469 -15.21 -20.73 2.54
C VAL A 469 -14.82 -20.05 3.84
N VAL A 470 -15.64 -20.24 4.87
CA VAL A 470 -15.33 -19.78 6.24
C VAL A 470 -15.34 -20.98 7.17
N ASP A 471 -14.35 -21.08 8.04
CA ASP A 471 -14.30 -22.15 9.03
C ASP A 471 -15.01 -21.79 10.34
N GLU A 472 -15.06 -22.75 11.27
CA GLU A 472 -15.74 -22.60 12.56
C GLU A 472 -15.14 -21.49 13.44
N GLU A 473 -13.89 -21.08 13.18
CA GLU A 473 -13.21 -19.99 13.90
C GLU A 473 -13.43 -18.63 13.22
N GLY A 474 -14.17 -18.56 12.10
CA GLY A 474 -14.44 -17.35 11.34
C GLY A 474 -13.34 -16.93 10.38
N PHE A 475 -12.38 -17.83 10.05
CA PHE A 475 -11.32 -17.55 9.09
C PHE A 475 -11.80 -17.84 7.67
N PHE A 476 -11.71 -16.84 6.81
CA PHE A 476 -12.02 -16.96 5.40
C PHE A 476 -10.82 -17.51 4.62
N ARG A 477 -11.15 -18.27 3.57
CA ARG A 477 -10.21 -18.75 2.56
C ARG A 477 -10.82 -18.55 1.19
N ILE A 478 -10.08 -17.96 0.26
CA ILE A 478 -10.49 -17.85 -1.14
C ILE A 478 -10.28 -19.21 -1.79
N THR A 479 -11.27 -19.65 -2.51
CA THR A 479 -11.22 -20.90 -3.29
C THR A 479 -11.11 -20.62 -4.77
N ASP A 480 -11.77 -19.56 -5.28
CA ASP A 480 -11.72 -19.19 -6.68
C ASP A 480 -12.23 -17.75 -6.91
N ARG A 481 -12.27 -17.34 -8.19
CA ARG A 481 -12.97 -16.15 -8.64
C ARG A 481 -14.25 -16.51 -9.39
N MET A 482 -15.32 -15.77 -9.14
CA MET A 482 -16.64 -15.95 -9.76
C MET A 482 -16.58 -16.08 -11.29
N LYS A 483 -15.65 -15.35 -11.94
CA LYS A 483 -15.48 -15.34 -13.40
C LYS A 483 -14.78 -16.57 -13.95
N ASP A 484 -14.04 -17.28 -13.10
CA ASP A 484 -13.26 -18.45 -13.48
C ASP A 484 -14.06 -19.75 -13.20
N ILE A 485 -15.20 -19.65 -12.49
CA ILE A 485 -16.07 -20.79 -12.20
C ILE A 485 -16.75 -21.30 -13.48
N ILE A 486 -16.55 -22.57 -13.77
CA ILE A 486 -17.21 -23.27 -14.86
C ILE A 486 -18.53 -23.86 -14.33
N ILE A 487 -19.66 -23.37 -14.85
CA ILE A 487 -20.96 -23.94 -14.52
C ILE A 487 -21.27 -25.04 -15.54
N THR A 488 -21.36 -26.29 -15.05
CA THR A 488 -21.73 -27.41 -15.91
C THR A 488 -23.21 -27.34 -16.36
N ALA A 489 -23.56 -28.03 -17.43
CA ALA A 489 -24.93 -28.09 -17.92
C ALA A 489 -25.94 -28.62 -16.89
N GLY A 490 -25.49 -29.30 -15.84
CA GLY A 490 -26.28 -29.79 -14.70
C GLY A 490 -26.33 -28.84 -13.50
N GLY A 491 -25.82 -27.58 -13.64
CA GLY A 491 -25.84 -26.58 -12.58
C GLY A 491 -24.77 -26.77 -11.50
N LYS A 492 -23.82 -27.69 -11.68
CA LYS A 492 -22.70 -27.86 -10.74
C LYS A 492 -21.60 -26.85 -11.05
N ASN A 493 -21.21 -26.05 -10.06
CA ASN A 493 -20.04 -25.19 -10.14
C ASN A 493 -18.76 -26.04 -10.04
N ILE A 494 -17.84 -25.85 -10.96
CA ILE A 494 -16.50 -26.44 -10.93
C ILE A 494 -15.50 -25.28 -10.83
N THR A 495 -14.70 -25.32 -9.80
CA THR A 495 -13.62 -24.34 -9.58
C THR A 495 -12.34 -24.87 -10.24
N PRO A 496 -11.75 -24.17 -11.24
CA PRO A 496 -10.52 -24.63 -11.91
C PRO A 496 -9.39 -24.93 -10.93
N SER A 497 -9.26 -24.15 -9.86
CA SER A 497 -8.27 -24.35 -8.80
C SER A 497 -8.43 -25.64 -7.98
N GLU A 498 -9.58 -26.33 -8.07
CA GLU A 498 -9.76 -27.68 -7.49
C GLU A 498 -9.31 -28.80 -8.44
N LEU A 499 -9.09 -28.46 -9.72
CA LEU A 499 -8.67 -29.40 -10.75
C LEU A 499 -7.16 -29.39 -11.01
N GLU A 500 -6.46 -28.32 -10.61
CA GLU A 500 -5.01 -28.14 -10.68
C GLU A 500 -4.32 -28.62 -9.39
#